data_795832d668716c6668bf22473c163bf6
#
_entry.id   795832d668716c6668bf22473c163bf6
#
_cell.length_a   1.000
_cell.length_b   1.000
_cell.length_c   1.000
_cell.angle_alpha   90.00
_cell.angle_beta   90.00
_cell.angle_gamma   90.00
#
_symmetry.space_group_name_H-M   'P 1'
#
loop_
_entity.id
_entity.type
_entity.pdbx_description
1 polymer ?
#
loop_
_entity_poly.entity_id
_entity_poly.type
_entity_poly.pdbx_seq_one_letter_code
_entity_poly.pdbx_strand_id
1 'polypeptide(L)'
;MSEDRGDLLWGTIPRLARSSAERFGDAVAIADTDRGVSLTFVELLEAANTAAKAFIASGVEPDDRVAIWAPNIAEWVVIALGLQTAGGVLVPLNTRFKGREAGYVLERSGAKMLFCTRKFLDTDYVALLQEAYGQEAYDQELEALAEIVTFNEPPSQEPTSISDLTDWHSFMARSATIPSDEVESRVASRTSDDLSDILFTSGTTGMPKGVMTTHGQSLRGYKVWSDLVGLTEGDRYLIVNPFFHGFGYKAGWLAPLMSGCTVYPHAVFDVDHIMAKVAEYAISVMPGPPTLYQSILNHPRLSECDLSSLRLAVTGAAAIPVELIHRMRDELTFQTIVTGYGLTESSAIATMCRHDDDPETIATTSGRAIPGVEVHIVDDTGQEVPPMTSGEIWVRGYNVMAGYFNDPEATAETITEDGWLKTGDIGVMNEDGYVAITDRKKDMFIVGGFNA
;
A
#
# COMPACT_ATOMS: atom_id res chain seq x y z
N MET A 1 2.54 -7.18 -27.44
CA MET A 1 2.66 -6.57 -26.10
C MET A 1 3.66 -7.39 -25.35
N SER A 2 4.77 -6.80 -24.97
CA SER A 2 5.88 -7.51 -24.42
C SER A 2 5.53 -8.15 -23.08
N GLU A 3 6.14 -9.27 -22.88
CA GLU A 3 6.06 -10.22 -21.80
C GLU A 3 6.72 -9.74 -20.49
N ASP A 4 6.86 -8.44 -20.28
CA ASP A 4 7.40 -7.85 -19.03
C ASP A 4 6.36 -7.90 -17.89
N ARG A 5 5.90 -9.10 -17.63
CA ARG A 5 5.00 -9.38 -16.51
C ARG A 5 5.81 -9.56 -15.25
N GLY A 6 5.56 -8.73 -14.24
CA GLY A 6 6.30 -8.78 -12.98
C GLY A 6 6.21 -10.13 -12.24
N ASP A 7 5.08 -10.83 -12.37
CA ASP A 7 4.90 -12.17 -11.81
C ASP A 7 5.79 -13.22 -12.50
N LEU A 8 6.06 -13.07 -13.80
CA LEU A 8 6.96 -13.96 -14.53
C LEU A 8 8.44 -13.56 -14.36
N LEU A 9 8.73 -12.25 -14.25
CA LEU A 9 10.08 -11.75 -14.06
C LEU A 9 10.67 -12.16 -12.71
N TRP A 10 9.88 -12.01 -11.64
CA TRP A 10 10.39 -12.17 -10.27
C TRP A 10 9.72 -13.32 -9.49
N GLY A 11 8.47 -13.63 -9.80
CA GLY A 11 7.67 -14.63 -9.09
C GLY A 11 7.22 -14.18 -7.70
N THR A 12 8.13 -13.65 -6.86
CA THR A 12 7.82 -13.21 -5.50
C THR A 12 8.44 -11.85 -5.19
N ILE A 13 7.88 -11.12 -4.23
CA ILE A 13 8.39 -9.82 -3.77
C ILE A 13 9.83 -9.94 -3.22
N PRO A 14 10.22 -10.97 -2.45
CA PRO A 14 11.61 -11.18 -2.05
C PRO A 14 12.59 -11.32 -3.23
N ARG A 15 12.20 -12.00 -4.29
CA ARG A 15 13.04 -12.12 -5.50
C ARG A 15 13.12 -10.81 -6.27
N LEU A 16 12.04 -9.99 -6.27
CA LEU A 16 12.10 -8.62 -6.76
C LEU A 16 13.14 -7.81 -6.00
N ALA A 17 13.12 -7.84 -4.66
CA ALA A 17 14.08 -7.10 -3.84
C ALA A 17 15.54 -7.47 -4.16
N ARG A 18 15.82 -8.75 -4.38
CA ARG A 18 17.15 -9.21 -4.85
C ARG A 18 17.50 -8.66 -6.23
N SER A 19 16.59 -8.79 -7.18
CA SER A 19 16.78 -8.25 -8.53
C SER A 19 17.00 -6.74 -8.50
N SER A 20 16.32 -6.00 -7.61
CA SER A 20 16.50 -4.57 -7.46
C SER A 20 17.87 -4.21 -6.87
N ALA A 21 18.34 -4.95 -5.88
CA ALA A 21 19.69 -4.80 -5.33
C ALA A 21 20.78 -5.08 -6.36
N GLU A 22 20.60 -6.12 -7.20
CA GLU A 22 21.52 -6.44 -8.29
C GLU A 22 21.55 -5.37 -9.39
N ARG A 23 20.39 -4.77 -9.71
CA ARG A 23 20.26 -3.79 -10.79
C ARG A 23 20.70 -2.39 -10.38
N PHE A 24 20.38 -1.98 -9.17
CA PHE A 24 20.51 -0.59 -8.72
C PHE A 24 21.61 -0.38 -7.67
N GLY A 25 22.12 -1.46 -7.06
CA GLY A 25 23.31 -1.48 -6.21
C GLY A 25 23.28 -0.44 -5.09
N ASP A 26 24.26 0.47 -5.14
CA ASP A 26 24.48 1.51 -4.13
C ASP A 26 23.59 2.75 -4.32
N ALA A 27 22.66 2.76 -5.30
CA ALA A 27 21.66 3.82 -5.38
C ALA A 27 20.75 3.77 -4.14
N VAL A 28 20.29 4.94 -3.69
CA VAL A 28 19.42 5.04 -2.50
C VAL A 28 18.03 4.51 -2.85
N ALA A 29 17.57 3.50 -2.11
CA ALA A 29 16.23 2.93 -2.24
C ALA A 29 15.21 3.67 -1.35
N ILE A 30 15.60 3.98 -0.11
CA ILE A 30 14.76 4.68 0.87
C ILE A 30 15.56 5.78 1.54
N ALA A 31 14.99 6.98 1.60
CA ALA A 31 15.51 8.14 2.33
C ALA A 31 14.44 8.66 3.31
N ASP A 32 14.40 8.11 4.52
CA ASP A 32 13.57 8.61 5.62
C ASP A 32 14.29 9.78 6.32
N THR A 33 14.18 10.94 5.70
CA THR A 33 14.93 12.14 6.08
C THR A 33 14.50 12.70 7.44
N ASP A 34 13.26 12.46 7.86
CA ASP A 34 12.75 12.90 9.16
C ASP A 34 13.36 12.10 10.32
N ARG A 35 13.79 10.89 10.04
CA ARG A 35 14.40 9.98 11.02
C ARG A 35 15.92 9.83 10.83
N GLY A 36 16.48 10.44 9.80
CA GLY A 36 17.90 10.35 9.46
C GLY A 36 18.33 8.96 8.98
N VAL A 37 17.41 8.19 8.38
CA VAL A 37 17.67 6.86 7.85
C VAL A 37 17.79 6.92 6.34
N SER A 38 18.87 6.37 5.79
CA SER A 38 19.06 6.21 4.34
C SER A 38 19.58 4.80 4.08
N LEU A 39 18.93 4.08 3.18
CA LEU A 39 19.32 2.73 2.78
C LEU A 39 19.44 2.67 1.26
N THR A 40 20.57 2.18 0.78
CA THR A 40 20.74 1.79 -0.63
C THR A 40 19.93 0.53 -0.93
N PHE A 41 19.79 0.15 -2.21
CA PHE A 41 19.11 -1.10 -2.58
C PHE A 41 19.79 -2.33 -1.99
N VAL A 42 21.13 -2.33 -1.91
CA VAL A 42 21.90 -3.42 -1.27
C VAL A 42 21.65 -3.42 0.24
N GLU A 43 21.74 -2.28 0.92
CA GLU A 43 21.53 -2.19 2.36
C GLU A 43 20.08 -2.51 2.76
N LEU A 44 19.10 -2.14 1.93
CA LEU A 44 17.69 -2.52 2.14
C LEU A 44 17.50 -4.04 2.05
N LEU A 45 18.12 -4.70 1.07
CA LEU A 45 18.10 -6.16 0.95
C LEU A 45 18.79 -6.83 2.16
N GLU A 46 19.92 -6.33 2.60
CA GLU A 46 20.65 -6.85 3.77
C GLU A 46 19.82 -6.69 5.06
N ALA A 47 19.18 -5.53 5.24
CA ALA A 47 18.29 -5.28 6.38
C ALA A 47 17.06 -6.20 6.33
N ALA A 48 16.46 -6.40 5.16
CA ALA A 48 15.34 -7.33 4.97
C ALA A 48 15.75 -8.79 5.24
N ASN A 49 16.91 -9.24 4.79
CA ASN A 49 17.43 -10.58 5.08
C ASN A 49 17.72 -10.75 6.58
N THR A 50 18.21 -9.71 7.25
CA THR A 50 18.42 -9.72 8.70
C THR A 50 17.09 -9.84 9.44
N ALA A 51 16.08 -9.07 9.04
CA ALA A 51 14.73 -9.18 9.59
C ALA A 51 14.12 -10.57 9.31
N ALA A 52 14.31 -11.15 8.13
CA ALA A 52 13.84 -12.50 7.81
C ALA A 52 14.44 -13.54 8.76
N LYS A 53 15.74 -13.49 9.02
CA LYS A 53 16.39 -14.35 10.01
C LYS A 53 15.81 -14.15 11.41
N ALA A 54 15.54 -12.89 11.81
CA ALA A 54 14.95 -12.60 13.11
C ALA A 54 13.52 -13.16 13.22
N PHE A 55 12.70 -13.09 12.16
CA PHE A 55 11.40 -13.74 12.09
C PHE A 55 11.48 -15.25 12.26
N ILE A 56 12.38 -15.91 11.52
CA ILE A 56 12.60 -17.35 11.61
C ILE A 56 13.04 -17.75 13.03
N ALA A 57 13.97 -16.99 13.62
CA ALA A 57 14.42 -17.21 15.01
C ALA A 57 13.31 -17.01 16.03
N SER A 58 12.31 -16.19 15.72
CA SER A 58 11.10 -15.95 16.53
C SER A 58 9.98 -16.99 16.28
N GLY A 59 10.24 -18.03 15.48
CA GLY A 59 9.29 -19.11 15.22
C GLY A 59 8.22 -18.76 14.18
N VAL A 60 8.46 -17.76 13.33
CA VAL A 60 7.58 -17.47 12.19
C VAL A 60 7.78 -18.53 11.11
N GLU A 61 6.70 -19.22 10.77
CA GLU A 61 6.65 -20.21 9.72
C GLU A 61 6.01 -19.64 8.45
N PRO A 62 6.20 -20.29 7.27
CA PRO A 62 5.50 -19.90 6.05
C PRO A 62 3.98 -19.79 6.28
N ASP A 63 3.39 -18.77 5.66
CA ASP A 63 1.97 -18.41 5.76
C ASP A 63 1.52 -17.88 7.14
N ASP A 64 2.41 -17.73 8.11
CA ASP A 64 2.11 -17.00 9.34
C ASP A 64 1.87 -15.52 9.07
N ARG A 65 0.88 -14.95 9.77
CA ARG A 65 0.54 -13.53 9.66
C ARG A 65 1.28 -12.75 10.71
N VAL A 66 1.85 -11.61 10.25
CA VAL A 66 2.47 -10.64 11.14
C VAL A 66 1.90 -9.25 10.80
N ALA A 67 1.52 -8.53 11.83
CA ALA A 67 0.89 -7.23 11.70
C ALA A 67 1.90 -6.09 11.83
N ILE A 68 1.66 -4.98 11.09
CA ILE A 68 2.39 -3.72 11.26
C ILE A 68 1.40 -2.60 11.56
N TRP A 69 1.59 -1.89 12.67
CA TRP A 69 0.80 -0.73 13.07
C TRP A 69 1.71 0.48 13.26
N ALA A 70 2.06 1.11 12.15
CA ALA A 70 3.02 2.20 12.12
C ALA A 70 2.76 3.17 10.95
N PRO A 71 3.21 4.43 11.06
CA PRO A 71 3.19 5.37 9.95
C PRO A 71 4.22 5.01 8.86
N ASN A 72 4.33 5.87 7.84
CA ASN A 72 5.34 5.73 6.79
C ASN A 72 6.75 5.96 7.35
N ILE A 73 7.47 4.89 7.62
CA ILE A 73 8.86 4.87 8.11
C ILE A 73 9.66 3.80 7.36
N ALA A 74 10.98 3.95 7.32
CA ALA A 74 11.87 3.01 6.63
C ALA A 74 11.76 1.59 7.18
N GLU A 75 11.67 1.43 8.50
CA GLU A 75 11.55 0.13 9.18
C GLU A 75 10.29 -0.64 8.75
N TRP A 76 9.20 0.07 8.36
CA TRP A 76 7.99 -0.57 7.84
C TRP A 76 8.31 -1.40 6.59
N VAL A 77 9.10 -0.84 5.66
CA VAL A 77 9.50 -1.53 4.42
C VAL A 77 10.46 -2.67 4.71
N VAL A 78 11.41 -2.47 5.63
CA VAL A 78 12.36 -3.53 6.07
C VAL A 78 11.60 -4.73 6.65
N ILE A 79 10.62 -4.48 7.53
CA ILE A 79 9.80 -5.55 8.13
C ILE A 79 8.92 -6.25 7.09
N ALA A 80 8.26 -5.49 6.21
CA ALA A 80 7.42 -6.08 5.17
C ALA A 80 8.23 -7.02 4.25
N LEU A 81 9.38 -6.55 3.75
CA LEU A 81 10.28 -7.36 2.93
C LEU A 81 10.87 -8.55 3.70
N GLY A 82 11.30 -8.33 4.95
CA GLY A 82 11.87 -9.37 5.80
C GLY A 82 10.86 -10.48 6.12
N LEU A 83 9.63 -10.11 6.46
CA LEU A 83 8.55 -11.04 6.72
C LEU A 83 8.24 -11.91 5.48
N GLN A 84 8.06 -11.27 4.32
CA GLN A 84 7.80 -11.97 3.07
C GLN A 84 8.99 -12.85 2.65
N THR A 85 10.22 -12.44 2.98
CA THR A 85 11.44 -13.24 2.77
C THR A 85 11.48 -14.47 3.68
N ALA A 86 10.96 -14.38 4.89
CA ALA A 86 10.77 -15.52 5.79
C ALA A 86 9.59 -16.43 5.37
N GLY A 87 8.78 -16.01 4.39
CA GLY A 87 7.61 -16.72 3.89
C GLY A 87 6.30 -16.33 4.57
N GLY A 88 6.30 -15.33 5.43
CA GLY A 88 5.11 -14.86 6.15
C GLY A 88 4.23 -13.89 5.33
N VAL A 89 3.03 -13.64 5.83
CA VAL A 89 1.97 -12.83 5.22
C VAL A 89 1.80 -11.53 6.00
N LEU A 90 1.87 -10.41 5.31
CA LEU A 90 1.78 -9.06 5.89
C LEU A 90 0.33 -8.68 6.21
N VAL A 91 0.09 -8.13 7.41
CA VAL A 91 -1.21 -7.58 7.83
C VAL A 91 -1.02 -6.13 8.28
N PRO A 92 -1.17 -5.13 7.40
CA PRO A 92 -1.07 -3.73 7.79
C PRO A 92 -2.30 -3.27 8.56
N LEU A 93 -2.08 -2.50 9.64
CA LEU A 93 -3.14 -1.87 10.42
C LEU A 93 -3.20 -0.37 10.15
N ASN A 94 -4.42 0.15 10.03
CA ASN A 94 -4.65 1.57 9.89
C ASN A 94 -4.21 2.33 11.16
N THR A 95 -3.35 3.31 11.00
CA THR A 95 -2.84 4.14 12.11
C THR A 95 -3.91 4.97 12.83
N ARG A 96 -5.12 5.05 12.25
CA ARG A 96 -6.29 5.70 12.87
C ARG A 96 -7.15 4.76 13.69
N PHE A 97 -6.90 3.45 13.65
CA PHE A 97 -7.65 2.49 14.44
C PHE A 97 -7.54 2.78 15.94
N LYS A 98 -8.65 2.56 16.63
CA LYS A 98 -8.68 2.47 18.09
C LYS A 98 -8.32 1.05 18.52
N GLY A 99 -8.09 0.84 19.81
CA GLY A 99 -7.64 -0.46 20.32
C GLY A 99 -8.56 -1.63 19.93
N ARG A 100 -9.90 -1.46 19.98
CA ARG A 100 -10.84 -2.51 19.57
C ARG A 100 -10.81 -2.82 18.08
N GLU A 101 -10.62 -1.82 17.23
CA GLU A 101 -10.52 -2.01 15.78
C GLU A 101 -9.21 -2.73 15.42
N ALA A 102 -8.11 -2.29 16.03
CA ALA A 102 -6.80 -2.95 15.85
C ALA A 102 -6.82 -4.40 16.36
N GLY A 103 -7.37 -4.62 17.57
CA GLY A 103 -7.50 -5.94 18.15
C GLY A 103 -8.38 -6.87 17.31
N TYR A 104 -9.49 -6.38 16.76
CA TYR A 104 -10.31 -7.16 15.83
C TYR A 104 -9.50 -7.67 14.62
N VAL A 105 -8.65 -6.82 14.03
CA VAL A 105 -7.80 -7.23 12.91
C VAL A 105 -6.76 -8.26 13.35
N LEU A 106 -6.15 -8.09 14.53
CA LEU A 106 -5.18 -9.03 15.07
C LEU A 106 -5.82 -10.41 15.34
N GLU A 107 -6.98 -10.42 16.00
CA GLU A 107 -7.75 -11.64 16.26
C GLU A 107 -8.17 -12.32 14.96
N ARG A 108 -8.82 -11.57 14.06
CA ARG A 108 -9.39 -12.12 12.82
C ARG A 108 -8.32 -12.65 11.86
N SER A 109 -7.16 -12.00 11.80
CA SER A 109 -6.02 -12.47 11.02
C SER A 109 -5.25 -13.62 11.69
N GLY A 110 -5.38 -13.77 13.00
CA GLY A 110 -4.54 -14.66 13.80
C GLY A 110 -3.06 -14.28 13.69
N ALA A 111 -2.77 -12.96 13.74
CA ALA A 111 -1.40 -12.46 13.66
C ALA A 111 -0.58 -12.92 14.87
N LYS A 112 0.57 -13.56 14.60
CA LYS A 112 1.48 -14.06 15.65
C LYS A 112 2.32 -12.97 16.30
N MET A 113 2.63 -11.91 15.57
CA MET A 113 3.42 -10.77 16.03
C MET A 113 2.79 -9.47 15.56
N LEU A 114 2.98 -8.43 16.36
CA LEU A 114 2.65 -7.05 16.00
C LEU A 114 3.92 -6.18 16.07
N PHE A 115 4.25 -5.54 14.96
CA PHE A 115 5.25 -4.46 14.93
C PHE A 115 4.52 -3.13 15.02
N CYS A 116 4.86 -2.29 15.99
CA CYS A 116 4.21 -1.00 16.12
C CYS A 116 5.18 0.11 16.53
N THR A 117 4.88 1.32 16.08
CA THR A 117 5.41 2.53 16.70
C THR A 117 4.70 2.70 18.03
N ARG A 118 5.43 2.76 19.14
CA ARG A 118 4.80 2.90 20.45
C ARG A 118 4.00 4.18 20.53
N LYS A 119 4.61 5.29 20.09
CA LYS A 119 3.95 6.60 20.10
C LYS A 119 4.00 7.26 18.73
N PHE A 120 2.83 7.59 18.19
CA PHE A 120 2.71 8.35 16.96
C PHE A 120 1.69 9.47 17.15
N LEU A 121 2.11 10.71 16.91
CA LEU A 121 1.37 11.91 17.32
C LEU A 121 1.08 11.83 18.84
N ASP A 122 -0.16 12.00 19.25
CA ASP A 122 -0.56 11.92 20.66
C ASP A 122 -1.08 10.54 21.08
N THR A 123 -0.84 9.49 20.25
CA THR A 123 -1.42 8.15 20.44
C THR A 123 -0.34 7.14 20.80
N ASP A 124 -0.48 6.45 21.95
CA ASP A 124 0.29 5.27 22.32
C ASP A 124 -0.50 4.01 21.90
N TYR A 125 -0.02 3.31 20.87
CA TYR A 125 -0.72 2.16 20.30
C TYR A 125 -0.78 0.95 21.24
N VAL A 126 0.27 0.75 22.03
CA VAL A 126 0.27 -0.32 23.03
C VAL A 126 -0.75 -0.02 24.13
N ALA A 127 -0.80 1.23 24.61
CA ALA A 127 -1.80 1.65 25.59
C ALA A 127 -3.23 1.51 25.06
N LEU A 128 -3.48 1.81 23.78
CA LEU A 128 -4.79 1.62 23.16
C LEU A 128 -5.27 0.17 23.19
N LEU A 129 -4.37 -0.80 22.94
CA LEU A 129 -4.71 -2.22 23.05
C LEU A 129 -4.99 -2.61 24.51
N GLN A 130 -4.15 -2.16 25.44
CA GLN A 130 -4.33 -2.43 26.88
C GLN A 130 -5.66 -1.88 27.42
N GLU A 131 -6.01 -0.64 27.06
CA GLU A 131 -7.28 -0.03 27.45
C GLU A 131 -8.49 -0.75 26.86
N ALA A 132 -8.36 -1.25 25.62
CA ALA A 132 -9.45 -1.89 24.92
C ALA A 132 -9.80 -3.28 25.46
N TYR A 133 -8.79 -4.05 25.90
CA TYR A 133 -8.95 -5.45 26.27
C TYR A 133 -8.80 -5.69 27.77
N GLY A 134 -7.95 -4.92 28.49
CA GLY A 134 -7.47 -5.34 29.81
C GLY A 134 -6.66 -6.63 29.71
N GLN A 135 -6.05 -7.08 30.82
CA GLN A 135 -5.15 -8.23 30.77
C GLN A 135 -5.87 -9.55 30.42
N GLU A 136 -6.98 -9.84 31.08
CA GLU A 136 -7.68 -11.11 30.92
C GLU A 136 -8.27 -11.29 29.51
N ALA A 137 -8.92 -10.25 28.96
CA ALA A 137 -9.48 -10.30 27.62
C ALA A 137 -8.37 -10.27 26.54
N TYR A 138 -7.26 -9.57 26.78
CA TYR A 138 -6.10 -9.59 25.91
C TYR A 138 -5.57 -11.02 25.74
N ASP A 139 -5.36 -11.74 26.82
CA ASP A 139 -4.82 -13.11 26.80
C ASP A 139 -5.80 -14.12 26.14
N GLN A 140 -7.10 -13.86 26.21
CA GLN A 140 -8.13 -14.74 25.64
C GLN A 140 -8.49 -14.44 24.19
N GLU A 141 -8.68 -13.16 23.84
CA GLU A 141 -9.14 -12.73 22.52
C GLU A 141 -7.96 -12.60 21.52
N LEU A 142 -6.74 -12.33 22.01
CA LEU A 142 -5.53 -12.19 21.19
C LEU A 142 -4.53 -13.34 21.43
N GLU A 143 -5.03 -14.55 21.71
CA GLU A 143 -4.21 -15.73 22.05
C GLU A 143 -3.13 -16.09 21.02
N ALA A 144 -3.36 -15.74 19.74
CA ALA A 144 -2.38 -15.96 18.68
C ALA A 144 -1.22 -14.96 18.73
N LEU A 145 -1.43 -13.78 19.34
CA LEU A 145 -0.44 -12.71 19.40
C LEU A 145 0.61 -13.01 20.47
N ALA A 146 1.71 -13.62 20.06
CA ALA A 146 2.77 -14.04 20.96
C ALA A 146 3.71 -12.90 21.38
N GLU A 147 3.83 -11.83 20.57
CA GLU A 147 4.82 -10.78 20.82
C GLU A 147 4.44 -9.45 20.17
N ILE A 148 4.75 -8.35 20.85
CA ILE A 148 4.72 -7.00 20.28
C ILE A 148 6.14 -6.47 20.20
N VAL A 149 6.58 -6.06 19.00
CA VAL A 149 7.87 -5.44 18.74
C VAL A 149 7.69 -3.95 18.50
N THR A 150 8.40 -3.11 19.25
CA THR A 150 8.32 -1.65 19.11
C THR A 150 9.50 -1.11 18.35
N PHE A 151 9.22 -0.21 17.35
CA PHE A 151 10.28 0.45 16.59
C PHE A 151 10.97 1.53 17.43
N ASN A 152 12.31 1.55 17.36
CA ASN A 152 13.26 2.60 17.74
C ASN A 152 12.74 3.71 18.68
N GLU A 153 12.22 3.33 19.83
CA GLU A 153 11.88 4.27 20.90
C GLU A 153 12.72 3.94 22.12
N PRO A 154 13.17 4.95 22.86
CA PRO A 154 13.85 4.68 24.12
C PRO A 154 12.92 3.85 25.01
N PRO A 155 13.46 2.88 25.76
CA PRO A 155 12.63 2.08 26.66
C PRO A 155 11.83 3.01 27.57
N SER A 156 10.51 2.95 27.48
CA SER A 156 9.67 3.76 28.35
C SER A 156 9.82 3.23 29.76
N GLN A 157 9.94 4.14 30.72
CA GLN A 157 9.95 3.80 32.15
C GLN A 157 8.54 3.54 32.68
N GLU A 158 7.50 3.66 31.86
CA GLU A 158 6.14 3.38 32.27
C GLU A 158 5.89 1.87 32.24
N PRO A 159 5.44 1.28 33.34
CA PRO A 159 5.13 -0.14 33.41
C PRO A 159 3.96 -0.43 32.46
N THR A 160 4.17 -1.32 31.50
CA THR A 160 3.12 -1.88 30.67
C THR A 160 2.66 -3.20 31.29
N SER A 161 1.38 -3.49 31.29
CA SER A 161 0.84 -4.78 31.73
C SER A 161 1.05 -5.88 30.67
N ILE A 162 1.39 -5.52 29.43
CA ILE A 162 1.76 -6.47 28.37
C ILE A 162 3.20 -6.91 28.66
N SER A 163 3.37 -8.19 29.01
CA SER A 163 4.64 -8.76 29.43
C SER A 163 5.64 -8.99 28.28
N ASP A 164 5.17 -9.04 27.04
CA ASP A 164 5.93 -9.53 25.90
C ASP A 164 6.26 -8.40 24.89
N LEU A 165 6.77 -7.26 25.42
CA LEU A 165 7.30 -6.18 24.61
C LEU A 165 8.77 -6.39 24.32
N THR A 166 9.11 -6.43 23.03
CA THR A 166 10.49 -6.48 22.54
C THR A 166 10.83 -5.17 21.82
N ASP A 167 12.02 -4.65 22.03
CA ASP A 167 12.51 -3.54 21.23
C ASP A 167 13.08 -4.00 19.88
N TRP A 168 13.12 -3.09 18.92
CA TRP A 168 13.60 -3.32 17.56
C TRP A 168 15.00 -3.98 17.51
N HIS A 169 15.94 -3.49 18.31
CA HIS A 169 17.31 -3.99 18.28
C HIS A 169 17.41 -5.42 18.82
N SER A 170 16.69 -5.71 19.90
CA SER A 170 16.59 -7.05 20.48
C SER A 170 15.95 -8.04 19.51
N PHE A 171 14.91 -7.63 18.77
CA PHE A 171 14.32 -8.46 17.71
C PHE A 171 15.35 -8.74 16.60
N MET A 172 15.98 -7.71 16.03
CA MET A 172 16.96 -7.85 14.95
C MET A 172 18.17 -8.67 15.34
N ALA A 173 18.62 -8.60 16.62
CA ALA A 173 19.76 -9.37 17.13
C ALA A 173 19.53 -10.89 17.07
N ARG A 174 18.29 -11.37 17.09
CA ARG A 174 17.95 -12.80 16.96
C ARG A 174 18.44 -13.41 15.64
N SER A 175 18.63 -12.58 14.63
CA SER A 175 19.13 -12.99 13.31
C SER A 175 20.46 -13.74 13.36
N ALA A 176 21.27 -13.49 14.38
CA ALA A 176 22.59 -14.12 14.55
C ALA A 176 22.53 -15.65 14.71
N THR A 177 21.36 -16.20 15.07
CA THR A 177 21.18 -17.65 15.30
C THR A 177 20.78 -18.41 14.04
N ILE A 178 20.37 -17.72 12.97
CA ILE A 178 19.84 -18.34 11.75
C ILE A 178 20.88 -18.24 10.62
N PRO A 179 21.24 -19.36 10.00
CA PRO A 179 22.15 -19.35 8.86
C PRO A 179 21.48 -18.80 7.59
N SER A 180 22.29 -18.33 6.64
CA SER A 180 21.74 -17.69 5.42
C SER A 180 21.05 -18.67 4.48
N ASP A 181 21.46 -19.93 4.47
CA ASP A 181 20.85 -21.00 3.67
C ASP A 181 19.40 -21.29 4.06
N GLU A 182 19.03 -21.08 5.31
CA GLU A 182 17.62 -21.16 5.75
C GLU A 182 16.78 -20.10 5.06
N VAL A 183 17.25 -18.84 5.00
CA VAL A 183 16.58 -17.75 4.28
C VAL A 183 16.44 -18.09 2.79
N GLU A 184 17.51 -18.62 2.17
CA GLU A 184 17.49 -19.06 0.77
C GLU A 184 16.44 -20.15 0.55
N SER A 185 16.35 -21.11 1.46
CA SER A 185 15.36 -22.20 1.40
C SER A 185 13.93 -21.65 1.46
N ARG A 186 13.66 -20.68 2.36
CA ARG A 186 12.34 -20.02 2.48
C ARG A 186 11.97 -19.30 1.18
N VAL A 187 12.87 -18.48 0.63
CA VAL A 187 12.63 -17.78 -0.64
C VAL A 187 12.43 -18.73 -1.81
N ALA A 188 13.19 -19.85 -1.85
CA ALA A 188 13.08 -20.84 -2.92
C ALA A 188 11.74 -21.59 -2.89
N SER A 189 11.18 -21.80 -1.69
CA SER A 189 9.93 -22.53 -1.50
C SER A 189 8.67 -21.76 -1.90
N ARG A 190 8.75 -20.42 -2.07
CA ARG A 190 7.59 -19.56 -2.37
C ARG A 190 7.41 -19.34 -3.86
N THR A 191 6.14 -19.14 -4.24
CA THR A 191 5.70 -18.96 -5.62
C THR A 191 4.88 -17.68 -5.78
N SER A 192 4.53 -17.32 -7.00
CA SER A 192 3.66 -16.18 -7.30
C SER A 192 2.24 -16.31 -6.72
N ASP A 193 1.79 -17.55 -6.48
CA ASP A 193 0.43 -17.84 -6.03
C ASP A 193 0.29 -17.79 -4.50
N ASP A 194 1.41 -17.73 -3.78
CA ASP A 194 1.41 -17.59 -2.33
C ASP A 194 0.99 -16.17 -1.91
N LEU A 195 0.32 -16.07 -0.76
CA LEU A 195 -0.15 -14.79 -0.23
C LEU A 195 1.04 -13.90 0.16
N SER A 196 0.97 -12.63 -0.26
CA SER A 196 1.90 -11.58 0.17
C SER A 196 1.34 -10.75 1.30
N ASP A 197 0.03 -10.49 1.29
CA ASP A 197 -0.62 -9.59 2.24
C ASP A 197 -2.13 -9.87 2.41
N ILE A 198 -2.65 -9.44 3.56
CA ILE A 198 -4.08 -9.38 3.87
C ILE A 198 -4.40 -7.96 4.32
N LEU A 199 -5.10 -7.19 3.49
CA LEU A 199 -5.50 -5.83 3.81
C LEU A 199 -6.95 -5.80 4.31
N PHE A 200 -7.17 -5.33 5.53
CA PHE A 200 -8.50 -5.21 6.09
C PHE A 200 -9.17 -3.92 5.64
N THR A 201 -10.34 -4.05 5.00
CA THR A 201 -11.15 -2.93 4.51
C THR A 201 -12.37 -2.74 5.39
N SER A 202 -12.71 -1.49 5.71
CA SER A 202 -14.01 -1.18 6.29
C SER A 202 -15.09 -1.44 5.24
N GLY A 203 -15.73 -2.59 5.32
CA GLY A 203 -16.86 -2.92 4.46
C GLY A 203 -18.03 -1.97 4.70
N THR A 204 -18.85 -1.74 3.67
CA THR A 204 -20.07 -0.90 3.73
C THR A 204 -21.15 -1.42 4.70
N THR A 205 -20.99 -2.62 5.24
CA THR A 205 -22.05 -3.35 5.96
C THR A 205 -21.67 -3.87 7.34
N GLY A 206 -20.47 -3.55 7.87
CA GLY A 206 -20.09 -4.11 9.18
C GLY A 206 -18.59 -4.11 9.45
N MET A 207 -18.13 -5.13 10.14
CA MET A 207 -16.73 -5.29 10.54
C MET A 207 -15.80 -5.46 9.32
N PRO A 208 -14.53 -4.99 9.42
CA PRO A 208 -13.57 -5.06 8.33
C PRO A 208 -13.35 -6.50 7.84
N LYS A 209 -13.25 -6.68 6.51
CA LYS A 209 -12.92 -7.96 5.87
C LYS A 209 -11.48 -7.95 5.39
N GLY A 210 -10.77 -9.07 5.58
CA GLY A 210 -9.37 -9.23 5.15
C GLY A 210 -9.28 -9.63 3.68
N VAL A 211 -8.86 -8.74 2.82
CA VAL A 211 -8.66 -8.97 1.38
C VAL A 211 -7.31 -9.64 1.16
N MET A 212 -7.30 -10.84 0.59
CA MET A 212 -6.10 -11.62 0.32
C MET A 212 -5.51 -11.27 -1.05
N THR A 213 -4.22 -10.93 -1.07
CA THR A 213 -3.47 -10.67 -2.31
C THR A 213 -2.24 -11.56 -2.40
N THR A 214 -1.95 -12.10 -3.59
CA THR A 214 -0.75 -12.92 -3.83
C THR A 214 0.44 -12.07 -4.27
N HIS A 215 1.65 -12.66 -4.18
CA HIS A 215 2.86 -12.04 -4.73
C HIS A 215 2.71 -11.69 -6.20
N GLY A 216 2.19 -12.64 -7.00
CA GLY A 216 2.03 -12.47 -8.44
C GLY A 216 1.07 -11.34 -8.81
N GLN A 217 -0.05 -11.22 -8.09
CA GLN A 217 -1.01 -10.13 -8.29
C GLN A 217 -0.36 -8.76 -8.05
N SER A 218 0.36 -8.62 -6.94
CA SER A 218 1.08 -7.39 -6.59
C SER A 218 2.16 -7.06 -7.62
N LEU A 219 2.99 -8.02 -7.99
CA LEU A 219 4.10 -7.81 -8.93
C LEU A 219 3.62 -7.46 -10.34
N ARG A 220 2.60 -8.17 -10.85
CA ARG A 220 2.04 -7.91 -12.18
C ARG A 220 1.33 -6.57 -12.23
N GLY A 221 0.48 -6.28 -11.23
CA GLY A 221 -0.28 -5.03 -11.18
C GLY A 221 0.62 -3.81 -11.11
N TYR A 222 1.64 -3.85 -10.27
CA TYR A 222 2.49 -2.69 -10.05
C TYR A 222 3.64 -2.55 -11.04
N LYS A 223 4.01 -3.62 -11.78
CA LYS A 223 4.81 -3.47 -12.98
C LYS A 223 4.03 -2.72 -14.08
N VAL A 224 2.77 -3.12 -14.32
CA VAL A 224 1.87 -2.43 -15.25
C VAL A 224 1.66 -0.97 -14.82
N TRP A 225 1.43 -0.73 -13.52
CA TRP A 225 1.27 0.61 -12.98
C TRP A 225 2.52 1.47 -13.23
N SER A 226 3.70 0.96 -12.91
CA SER A 226 4.98 1.66 -13.10
C SER A 226 5.18 2.09 -14.56
N ASP A 227 4.84 1.20 -15.51
CA ASP A 227 4.96 1.47 -16.94
C ASP A 227 3.94 2.53 -17.39
N LEU A 228 2.70 2.46 -16.91
CA LEU A 228 1.64 3.41 -17.28
C LEU A 228 1.91 4.82 -16.77
N VAL A 229 2.44 4.97 -15.55
CA VAL A 229 2.78 6.28 -15.01
C VAL A 229 4.15 6.78 -15.48
N GLY A 230 4.97 5.91 -16.05
CA GLY A 230 6.30 6.23 -16.55
C GLY A 230 7.30 6.48 -15.42
N LEU A 231 7.37 5.59 -14.41
CA LEU A 231 8.47 5.60 -13.43
C LEU A 231 9.79 5.26 -14.13
N THR A 232 10.83 5.98 -13.73
CA THR A 232 12.17 5.79 -14.25
C THR A 232 13.20 5.67 -13.13
N GLU A 233 14.29 4.97 -13.41
CA GLU A 233 15.42 4.89 -12.50
C GLU A 233 15.91 6.29 -12.11
N GLY A 234 16.18 6.49 -10.83
CA GLY A 234 16.63 7.75 -10.26
C GLY A 234 15.50 8.74 -9.95
N ASP A 235 14.24 8.41 -10.19
CA ASP A 235 13.12 9.19 -9.67
C ASP A 235 13.15 9.29 -8.14
N ARG A 236 12.82 10.48 -7.64
CA ARG A 236 12.69 10.77 -6.21
C ARG A 236 11.22 10.86 -5.86
N TYR A 237 10.76 9.84 -5.16
CA TYR A 237 9.34 9.55 -4.97
C TYR A 237 8.91 9.89 -3.53
N LEU A 238 8.23 11.02 -3.35
CA LEU A 238 7.65 11.40 -2.07
C LEU A 238 6.30 10.73 -1.89
N ILE A 239 6.13 9.93 -0.85
CA ILE A 239 4.88 9.22 -0.56
C ILE A 239 4.24 9.70 0.73
N VAL A 240 3.06 10.33 0.61
CA VAL A 240 2.22 10.77 1.73
C VAL A 240 1.08 9.78 2.02
N ASN A 241 0.70 8.97 1.04
CA ASN A 241 -0.32 7.95 1.21
C ASN A 241 0.17 6.89 2.20
N PRO A 242 -0.63 6.51 3.21
CA PRO A 242 -0.18 5.59 4.25
C PRO A 242 0.20 4.21 3.73
N PHE A 243 1.28 3.64 4.23
CA PHE A 243 1.77 2.30 3.86
C PHE A 243 0.79 1.18 4.24
N PHE A 244 -0.08 1.39 5.21
CA PHE A 244 -1.12 0.42 5.54
C PHE A 244 -2.24 0.32 4.48
N HIS A 245 -2.33 1.28 3.56
CA HIS A 245 -3.30 1.28 2.47
C HIS A 245 -2.67 0.70 1.20
N GLY A 246 -3.46 -0.02 0.38
CA GLY A 246 -2.96 -0.69 -0.83
C GLY A 246 -2.20 0.23 -1.78
N PHE A 247 -2.66 1.48 -1.97
CA PHE A 247 -1.94 2.47 -2.77
C PHE A 247 -0.60 2.86 -2.15
N GLY A 248 -0.57 3.23 -0.86
CA GLY A 248 0.68 3.62 -0.18
C GLY A 248 1.71 2.49 -0.11
N TYR A 249 1.27 1.26 0.08
CA TYR A 249 2.12 0.06 0.05
C TYR A 249 2.62 -0.21 -1.38
N LYS A 250 1.69 -0.51 -2.28
CA LYS A 250 2.03 -1.12 -3.58
C LYS A 250 2.50 -0.07 -4.59
N ALA A 251 1.81 1.08 -4.71
CA ALA A 251 2.28 2.18 -5.53
C ALA A 251 3.37 3.01 -4.85
N GLY A 252 3.33 3.12 -3.50
CA GLY A 252 4.20 4.03 -2.74
C GLY A 252 5.63 3.53 -2.52
N TRP A 253 5.87 2.22 -2.37
CA TRP A 253 7.24 1.71 -2.25
C TRP A 253 7.53 0.46 -3.09
N LEU A 254 6.53 -0.42 -3.35
CA LEU A 254 6.78 -1.61 -4.16
C LEU A 254 7.07 -1.26 -5.63
N ALA A 255 6.29 -0.37 -6.23
CA ALA A 255 6.52 0.11 -7.60
C ALA A 255 7.84 0.89 -7.74
N PRO A 256 8.19 1.84 -6.83
CA PRO A 256 9.51 2.44 -6.77
C PRO A 256 10.67 1.43 -6.67
N LEU A 257 10.52 0.40 -5.84
CA LEU A 257 11.52 -0.68 -5.72
C LEU A 257 11.75 -1.40 -7.05
N MET A 258 10.69 -1.65 -7.84
CA MET A 258 10.78 -2.26 -9.17
C MET A 258 11.55 -1.39 -10.17
N SER A 259 11.41 -0.06 -10.03
CA SER A 259 11.81 0.92 -11.03
C SER A 259 13.15 1.60 -10.73
N GLY A 260 13.76 1.34 -9.57
CA GLY A 260 15.00 2.00 -9.16
C GLY A 260 14.82 3.44 -8.68
N CYS A 261 13.67 3.75 -8.10
CA CYS A 261 13.38 5.06 -7.54
C CYS A 261 13.80 5.14 -6.07
N THR A 262 14.16 6.33 -5.59
CA THR A 262 14.34 6.59 -4.16
C THR A 262 13.02 6.97 -3.51
N VAL A 263 12.57 6.21 -2.53
CA VAL A 263 11.35 6.49 -1.76
C VAL A 263 11.66 7.44 -0.61
N TYR A 264 10.90 8.52 -0.52
CA TYR A 264 10.90 9.47 0.61
C TYR A 264 9.59 9.29 1.38
N PRO A 265 9.56 8.46 2.43
CA PRO A 265 8.36 8.29 3.25
C PRO A 265 8.03 9.59 3.98
N HIS A 266 6.72 9.89 4.07
CA HIS A 266 6.24 11.06 4.79
C HIS A 266 5.10 10.63 5.71
N ALA A 267 5.30 10.77 7.01
CA ALA A 267 4.43 10.18 8.02
C ALA A 267 3.19 11.03 8.33
N VAL A 268 3.32 12.37 8.26
CA VAL A 268 2.27 13.31 8.65
C VAL A 268 2.04 14.34 7.54
N PHE A 269 0.78 14.51 7.16
CA PHE A 269 0.42 15.52 6.15
C PHE A 269 0.67 16.94 6.69
N ASP A 270 1.74 17.56 6.20
CA ASP A 270 2.13 18.93 6.47
C ASP A 270 2.63 19.58 5.18
N VAL A 271 1.90 20.57 4.68
CA VAL A 271 2.17 21.19 3.37
C VAL A 271 3.48 21.96 3.34
N ASP A 272 3.82 22.69 4.40
CA ASP A 272 5.09 23.40 4.52
C ASP A 272 6.27 22.43 4.47
N HIS A 273 6.18 21.33 5.19
CA HIS A 273 7.21 20.31 5.23
C HIS A 273 7.32 19.55 3.88
N ILE A 274 6.21 19.25 3.23
CA ILE A 274 6.18 18.63 1.90
C ILE A 274 6.88 19.57 0.87
N MET A 275 6.52 20.84 0.82
CA MET A 275 7.14 21.81 -0.09
C MET A 275 8.64 21.96 0.17
N ALA A 276 9.06 22.01 1.44
CA ALA A 276 10.47 22.04 1.80
C ALA A 276 11.22 20.80 1.31
N LYS A 277 10.65 19.59 1.51
CA LYS A 277 11.25 18.32 1.01
C LYS A 277 11.33 18.29 -0.52
N VAL A 278 10.32 18.79 -1.24
CA VAL A 278 10.37 18.86 -2.70
C VAL A 278 11.56 19.71 -3.15
N ALA A 279 11.74 20.89 -2.56
CA ALA A 279 12.83 21.78 -2.88
C ALA A 279 14.21 21.22 -2.48
N GLU A 280 14.34 20.68 -1.26
CA GLU A 280 15.60 20.20 -0.70
C GLU A 280 16.12 18.95 -1.42
N TYR A 281 15.22 18.00 -1.66
CA TYR A 281 15.59 16.70 -2.24
C TYR A 281 15.27 16.58 -3.73
N ALA A 282 14.83 17.67 -4.37
CA ALA A 282 14.44 17.70 -5.77
C ALA A 282 13.50 16.53 -6.14
N ILE A 283 12.40 16.39 -5.38
CA ILE A 283 11.39 15.33 -5.59
C ILE A 283 10.82 15.44 -7.00
N SER A 284 10.75 14.32 -7.72
CA SER A 284 10.25 14.28 -9.09
C SER A 284 8.85 13.65 -9.21
N VAL A 285 8.49 12.78 -8.27
CA VAL A 285 7.21 12.06 -8.26
C VAL A 285 6.51 12.29 -6.93
N MET A 286 5.28 12.76 -7.00
CA MET A 286 4.49 13.02 -5.81
C MET A 286 3.03 12.62 -6.03
N PRO A 287 2.65 11.36 -5.71
CA PRO A 287 1.25 10.95 -5.71
C PRO A 287 0.52 11.49 -4.48
N GLY A 288 -0.77 11.74 -4.62
CA GLY A 288 -1.58 12.18 -3.49
C GLY A 288 -3.01 12.53 -3.87
N PRO A 289 -3.87 12.76 -2.87
CA PRO A 289 -5.25 13.18 -3.12
C PRO A 289 -5.28 14.60 -3.72
N PRO A 290 -6.37 14.98 -4.42
CA PRO A 290 -6.51 16.33 -4.98
C PRO A 290 -6.30 17.46 -3.96
N THR A 291 -6.68 17.23 -2.70
CA THR A 291 -6.51 18.18 -1.60
C THR A 291 -5.05 18.53 -1.31
N LEU A 292 -4.10 17.60 -1.55
CA LEU A 292 -2.67 17.87 -1.42
C LEU A 292 -2.25 19.00 -2.38
N TYR A 293 -2.57 18.82 -3.66
CA TYR A 293 -2.18 19.81 -4.69
C TYR A 293 -2.91 21.14 -4.51
N GLN A 294 -4.20 21.11 -4.13
CA GLN A 294 -4.95 22.34 -3.80
C GLN A 294 -4.29 23.09 -2.65
N SER A 295 -3.84 22.38 -1.61
CA SER A 295 -3.18 23.01 -0.47
C SER A 295 -1.84 23.65 -0.85
N ILE A 296 -1.04 22.99 -1.70
CA ILE A 296 0.21 23.52 -2.21
C ILE A 296 -0.05 24.74 -3.10
N LEU A 297 -0.97 24.65 -4.07
CA LEU A 297 -1.30 25.72 -5.02
C LEU A 297 -1.88 26.97 -4.34
N ASN A 298 -2.52 26.83 -3.21
CA ASN A 298 -3.06 27.95 -2.44
C ASN A 298 -2.14 28.39 -1.29
N HIS A 299 -0.94 27.82 -1.19
CA HIS A 299 -0.03 28.13 -0.11
C HIS A 299 0.60 29.52 -0.28
N PRO A 300 0.60 30.39 0.75
CA PRO A 300 1.08 31.75 0.63
C PRO A 300 2.58 31.90 0.27
N ARG A 301 3.37 30.84 0.60
CA ARG A 301 4.81 30.77 0.30
C ARG A 301 5.15 29.94 -0.94
N LEU A 302 4.18 29.63 -1.80
CA LEU A 302 4.42 28.82 -3.01
C LEU A 302 5.55 29.40 -3.87
N SER A 303 5.57 30.72 -4.06
CA SER A 303 6.59 31.39 -4.87
C SER A 303 7.99 31.43 -4.24
N GLU A 304 8.13 31.05 -2.98
CA GLU A 304 9.41 31.00 -2.25
C GLU A 304 10.08 29.62 -2.36
N CYS A 305 9.36 28.59 -2.82
CA CYS A 305 9.83 27.21 -2.89
C CYS A 305 10.14 26.82 -4.35
N ASP A 306 11.27 26.19 -4.58
CA ASP A 306 11.59 25.59 -5.87
C ASP A 306 10.93 24.20 -5.99
N LEU A 307 9.84 24.14 -6.74
CA LEU A 307 9.11 22.89 -7.04
C LEU A 307 9.34 22.41 -8.48
N SER A 308 10.31 22.97 -9.19
CA SER A 308 10.57 22.71 -10.62
C SER A 308 11.00 21.27 -10.94
N SER A 309 11.36 20.50 -9.93
CA SER A 309 11.71 19.08 -10.10
C SER A 309 10.50 18.16 -10.27
N LEU A 310 9.28 18.61 -9.91
CA LEU A 310 8.07 17.80 -10.02
C LEU A 310 7.73 17.51 -11.48
N ARG A 311 7.65 16.23 -11.84
CA ARG A 311 7.33 15.81 -13.20
C ARG A 311 6.10 14.92 -13.31
N LEU A 312 5.81 14.13 -12.27
CA LEU A 312 4.75 13.12 -12.27
C LEU A 312 3.88 13.23 -11.02
N ALA A 313 2.58 13.36 -11.25
CA ALA A 313 1.54 13.27 -10.23
C ALA A 313 0.59 12.12 -10.54
N VAL A 314 0.22 11.37 -9.51
CA VAL A 314 -0.88 10.39 -9.56
C VAL A 314 -1.91 10.81 -8.53
N THR A 315 -3.12 11.09 -8.97
CA THR A 315 -4.20 11.56 -8.10
C THR A 315 -5.46 10.70 -8.29
N GLY A 316 -6.43 10.83 -7.42
CA GLY A 316 -7.66 10.04 -7.50
C GLY A 316 -8.39 9.98 -6.16
N ALA A 317 -9.29 9.02 -6.02
CA ALA A 317 -10.14 8.80 -4.86
C ALA A 317 -11.12 9.95 -4.51
N ALA A 318 -11.20 10.99 -5.34
CA ALA A 318 -12.14 12.11 -5.21
C ALA A 318 -12.34 12.81 -6.55
N ALA A 319 -13.41 13.58 -6.69
CA ALA A 319 -13.64 14.42 -7.87
C ALA A 319 -12.53 15.44 -8.05
N ILE A 320 -12.03 15.58 -9.27
CA ILE A 320 -10.93 16.46 -9.61
C ILE A 320 -11.49 17.56 -10.55
N PRO A 321 -11.48 18.83 -10.12
CA PRO A 321 -11.81 19.93 -11.05
C PRO A 321 -10.80 20.01 -12.20
N VAL A 322 -11.27 20.21 -13.43
CA VAL A 322 -10.39 20.38 -14.62
C VAL A 322 -9.37 21.51 -14.38
N GLU A 323 -9.81 22.59 -13.76
CA GLU A 323 -8.95 23.71 -13.39
C GLU A 323 -7.78 23.32 -12.51
N LEU A 324 -7.96 22.32 -11.61
CA LEU A 324 -6.87 21.82 -10.78
C LEU A 324 -5.77 21.16 -11.64
N ILE A 325 -6.16 20.40 -12.67
CA ILE A 325 -5.21 19.78 -13.58
C ILE A 325 -4.42 20.83 -14.36
N HIS A 326 -5.08 21.89 -14.85
CA HIS A 326 -4.38 23.00 -15.50
C HIS A 326 -3.39 23.66 -14.55
N ARG A 327 -3.82 24.03 -13.35
CA ARG A 327 -2.95 24.66 -12.35
C ARG A 327 -1.77 23.79 -11.94
N MET A 328 -1.96 22.47 -11.81
CA MET A 328 -0.87 21.53 -11.52
C MET A 328 0.17 21.50 -12.65
N ARG A 329 -0.25 21.61 -13.93
CA ARG A 329 0.67 21.71 -15.07
C ARG A 329 1.40 23.05 -15.10
N ASP A 330 0.67 24.13 -14.94
CA ASP A 330 1.18 25.50 -15.16
C ASP A 330 1.97 26.03 -13.97
N GLU A 331 1.54 25.74 -12.74
CA GLU A 331 2.11 26.32 -11.51
C GLU A 331 3.03 25.33 -10.76
N LEU A 332 2.79 23.99 -10.84
CA LEU A 332 3.61 22.97 -10.17
C LEU A 332 4.48 22.16 -11.14
N THR A 333 4.52 22.53 -12.42
CA THR A 333 5.39 21.96 -13.47
C THR A 333 5.19 20.48 -13.81
N PHE A 334 4.13 19.82 -13.31
CA PHE A 334 3.85 18.42 -13.62
C PHE A 334 3.67 18.20 -15.12
N GLN A 335 4.55 17.39 -15.70
CA GLN A 335 4.47 17.00 -17.11
C GLN A 335 3.42 15.90 -17.32
N THR A 336 3.37 14.96 -16.38
CA THR A 336 2.42 13.84 -16.38
C THR A 336 1.53 13.93 -15.15
N ILE A 337 0.22 13.96 -15.39
CA ILE A 337 -0.80 13.89 -14.35
C ILE A 337 -1.74 12.78 -14.78
N VAL A 338 -1.93 11.78 -13.92
CA VAL A 338 -2.83 10.66 -14.19
C VAL A 338 -3.75 10.43 -13.00
N THR A 339 -4.94 9.92 -13.29
CA THR A 339 -5.87 9.40 -12.29
C THR A 339 -6.15 7.94 -12.56
N GLY A 340 -6.66 7.23 -11.56
CA GLY A 340 -7.01 5.83 -11.67
C GLY A 340 -8.07 5.44 -10.66
N TYR A 341 -8.62 4.25 -10.86
CA TYR A 341 -9.59 3.63 -9.99
C TYR A 341 -9.14 2.22 -9.64
N GLY A 342 -9.41 1.85 -8.41
CA GLY A 342 -9.26 0.53 -7.87
C GLY A 342 -9.69 0.49 -6.43
N LEU A 343 -10.07 -0.68 -5.98
CA LEU A 343 -10.42 -0.98 -4.60
C LEU A 343 -9.47 -2.06 -4.08
N THR A 344 -9.43 -2.28 -2.79
CA THR A 344 -8.51 -3.27 -2.21
C THR A 344 -8.73 -4.65 -2.84
N GLU A 345 -9.98 -5.01 -3.12
CA GLU A 345 -10.41 -6.24 -3.76
C GLU A 345 -9.92 -6.39 -5.23
N SER A 346 -9.48 -5.30 -5.85
CA SER A 346 -8.81 -5.30 -7.16
C SER A 346 -7.31 -4.98 -7.06
N SER A 347 -6.67 -5.30 -5.93
CA SER A 347 -5.27 -4.97 -5.64
C SER A 347 -4.95 -3.47 -5.74
N ALA A 348 -5.94 -2.62 -5.47
CA ALA A 348 -5.93 -1.17 -5.53
C ALA A 348 -5.70 -0.56 -6.93
N ILE A 349 -5.88 -1.34 -8.00
CA ILE A 349 -5.80 -0.84 -9.38
C ILE A 349 -6.70 -1.66 -10.32
N ALA A 350 -7.55 -0.99 -11.12
CA ALA A 350 -8.37 -1.59 -12.15
C ALA A 350 -8.37 -0.77 -13.45
N THR A 351 -8.56 0.56 -13.35
CA THR A 351 -8.46 1.47 -14.48
C THR A 351 -7.47 2.58 -14.23
N MET A 352 -6.96 3.20 -15.28
CA MET A 352 -6.01 4.30 -15.19
C MET A 352 -6.04 5.16 -16.46
N CYS A 353 -5.95 6.48 -16.29
CA CYS A 353 -5.67 7.39 -17.39
C CYS A 353 -4.28 7.12 -17.98
N ARG A 354 -4.04 7.61 -19.18
CA ARG A 354 -2.75 7.51 -19.86
C ARG A 354 -2.03 8.86 -19.78
N HIS A 355 -0.71 8.82 -19.94
CA HIS A 355 0.14 10.01 -19.84
C HIS A 355 -0.16 11.08 -20.88
N ASP A 356 -0.78 10.70 -22.00
CA ASP A 356 -1.16 11.55 -23.13
C ASP A 356 -2.64 11.96 -23.12
N ASP A 357 -3.41 11.56 -22.12
CA ASP A 357 -4.79 11.99 -21.97
C ASP A 357 -4.88 13.50 -21.71
N ASP A 358 -5.90 14.13 -22.26
CA ASP A 358 -6.17 15.55 -22.05
C ASP A 358 -6.70 15.85 -20.63
N PRO A 359 -6.61 17.12 -20.17
CA PRO A 359 -7.03 17.48 -18.82
C PRO A 359 -8.49 17.18 -18.48
N GLU A 360 -9.39 17.26 -19.47
CA GLU A 360 -10.81 16.98 -19.27
C GLU A 360 -11.05 15.48 -19.06
N THR A 361 -10.42 14.63 -19.86
CA THR A 361 -10.44 13.17 -19.68
C THR A 361 -9.90 12.77 -18.30
N ILE A 362 -8.76 13.35 -17.87
CA ILE A 362 -8.16 13.06 -16.56
C ILE A 362 -9.09 13.52 -15.41
N ALA A 363 -9.76 14.65 -15.56
CA ALA A 363 -10.61 15.22 -14.52
C ALA A 363 -11.98 14.52 -14.41
N THR A 364 -12.55 14.09 -15.55
CA THR A 364 -13.93 13.58 -15.62
C THR A 364 -14.04 12.06 -15.63
N THR A 365 -12.90 11.36 -15.80
CA THR A 365 -12.87 9.89 -15.80
C THR A 365 -11.82 9.35 -14.84
N SER A 366 -11.91 8.07 -14.54
CA SER A 366 -10.89 7.31 -13.81
C SER A 366 -10.04 6.44 -14.74
N GLY A 367 -9.98 6.84 -16.03
CA GLY A 367 -9.23 6.13 -17.05
C GLY A 367 -9.94 4.88 -17.57
N ARG A 368 -9.20 4.08 -18.31
CA ARG A 368 -9.65 2.82 -18.92
C ARG A 368 -8.90 1.63 -18.34
N ALA A 369 -9.45 0.44 -18.54
CA ALA A 369 -8.88 -0.81 -18.04
C ALA A 369 -7.36 -0.87 -18.23
N ILE A 370 -6.64 -1.31 -17.19
CA ILE A 370 -5.20 -1.56 -17.28
C ILE A 370 -4.92 -2.82 -18.13
N PRO A 371 -3.75 -2.95 -18.75
CA PRO A 371 -3.41 -4.13 -19.55
C PRO A 371 -3.64 -5.45 -18.83
N GLY A 372 -4.43 -6.35 -19.45
CA GLY A 372 -4.74 -7.67 -18.92
C GLY A 372 -5.87 -7.70 -17.89
N VAL A 373 -6.62 -6.61 -17.78
CA VAL A 373 -7.83 -6.48 -16.95
C VAL A 373 -9.01 -6.13 -17.85
N GLU A 374 -10.16 -6.69 -17.55
CA GLU A 374 -11.43 -6.40 -18.19
C GLU A 374 -12.32 -5.61 -17.22
N VAL A 375 -13.03 -4.60 -17.73
CA VAL A 375 -13.98 -3.81 -16.97
C VAL A 375 -15.27 -3.72 -17.76
N HIS A 376 -16.39 -4.06 -17.14
CA HIS A 376 -17.72 -3.95 -17.71
C HIS A 376 -18.60 -3.08 -16.83
N ILE A 377 -19.56 -2.38 -17.45
CA ILE A 377 -20.67 -1.74 -16.75
C ILE A 377 -21.89 -2.63 -16.98
N VAL A 378 -22.50 -3.10 -15.89
CA VAL A 378 -23.57 -4.09 -15.95
C VAL A 378 -24.84 -3.61 -15.27
N ASP A 379 -25.98 -4.13 -15.72
CA ASP A 379 -27.28 -3.93 -15.07
C ASP A 379 -27.45 -4.85 -13.84
N ASP A 380 -28.60 -4.76 -13.18
CA ASP A 380 -28.92 -5.59 -12.01
C ASP A 380 -29.00 -7.10 -12.30
N THR A 381 -29.03 -7.50 -13.57
CA THR A 381 -29.01 -8.91 -13.98
C THR A 381 -27.60 -9.40 -14.30
N GLY A 382 -26.60 -8.52 -14.26
CA GLY A 382 -25.20 -8.82 -14.62
C GLY A 382 -24.92 -8.78 -16.12
N GLN A 383 -25.85 -8.21 -16.93
CA GLN A 383 -25.64 -8.05 -18.37
C GLN A 383 -24.98 -6.69 -18.65
N GLU A 384 -23.99 -6.71 -19.55
CA GLU A 384 -23.32 -5.49 -19.98
C GLU A 384 -24.30 -4.52 -20.63
N VAL A 385 -24.21 -3.23 -20.24
CA VAL A 385 -25.05 -2.17 -20.75
C VAL A 385 -24.35 -1.40 -21.91
N PRO A 386 -25.09 -0.74 -22.80
CA PRO A 386 -24.49 0.09 -23.83
C PRO A 386 -23.64 1.23 -23.26
N PRO A 387 -22.68 1.76 -24.05
CA PRO A 387 -21.88 2.92 -23.62
C PRO A 387 -22.74 4.07 -23.11
N MET A 388 -22.22 4.83 -22.15
CA MET A 388 -22.89 5.95 -21.48
C MET A 388 -24.17 5.58 -20.71
N THR A 389 -24.44 4.29 -20.52
CA THR A 389 -25.51 3.81 -19.64
C THR A 389 -24.95 3.50 -18.26
N SER A 390 -25.65 3.97 -17.21
CA SER A 390 -25.24 3.73 -15.82
C SER A 390 -25.48 2.28 -15.41
N GLY A 391 -24.53 1.69 -14.67
CA GLY A 391 -24.61 0.36 -14.13
C GLY A 391 -23.50 0.10 -13.10
N GLU A 392 -23.47 -1.10 -12.55
CA GLU A 392 -22.42 -1.50 -11.60
C GLU A 392 -21.11 -1.80 -12.37
N ILE A 393 -20.00 -1.32 -11.84
CA ILE A 393 -18.67 -1.60 -12.39
C ILE A 393 -18.27 -3.01 -11.97
N TRP A 394 -18.01 -3.89 -12.94
CA TRP A 394 -17.45 -5.21 -12.70
C TRP A 394 -16.04 -5.30 -13.27
N VAL A 395 -15.15 -5.98 -12.53
CA VAL A 395 -13.74 -6.12 -12.89
C VAL A 395 -13.37 -7.59 -12.98
N ARG A 396 -12.65 -8.00 -14.03
CA ARG A 396 -12.07 -9.33 -14.15
C ARG A 396 -10.63 -9.27 -14.60
N GLY A 397 -9.78 -10.04 -13.94
CA GLY A 397 -8.38 -10.13 -14.32
C GLY A 397 -7.49 -10.60 -13.17
N TYR A 398 -6.20 -10.56 -13.43
CA TYR A 398 -5.18 -10.98 -12.46
C TYR A 398 -5.13 -10.12 -11.18
N ASN A 399 -5.70 -8.93 -11.23
CA ASN A 399 -5.75 -7.97 -10.13
C ASN A 399 -6.88 -8.25 -9.13
N VAL A 400 -7.85 -9.10 -9.46
CA VAL A 400 -8.92 -9.49 -8.55
C VAL A 400 -8.35 -10.34 -7.42
N MET A 401 -8.68 -9.99 -6.18
CA MET A 401 -8.21 -10.66 -4.95
C MET A 401 -8.37 -12.17 -4.98
N ALA A 402 -7.58 -12.89 -4.19
CA ALA A 402 -7.75 -14.33 -4.01
C ALA A 402 -9.03 -14.69 -3.23
N GLY A 403 -9.62 -13.72 -2.53
CA GLY A 403 -10.84 -13.83 -1.74
C GLY A 403 -10.72 -13.09 -0.41
N TYR A 404 -11.76 -13.19 0.41
CA TYR A 404 -11.72 -12.69 1.79
C TYR A 404 -11.19 -13.77 2.73
N PHE A 405 -10.25 -13.41 3.59
CA PHE A 405 -9.61 -14.31 4.53
C PHE A 405 -10.62 -14.89 5.54
N ASN A 406 -10.69 -16.21 5.59
CA ASN A 406 -11.63 -16.97 6.42
C ASN A 406 -13.12 -16.57 6.24
N ASP A 407 -13.49 -16.10 5.02
CA ASP A 407 -14.86 -15.71 4.70
C ASP A 407 -15.23 -16.15 3.26
N PRO A 408 -15.43 -17.46 3.03
CA PRO A 408 -15.76 -17.98 1.71
C PRO A 408 -17.15 -17.57 1.23
N GLU A 409 -18.08 -17.30 2.15
CA GLU A 409 -19.44 -16.84 1.83
C GLU A 409 -19.39 -15.43 1.23
N ALA A 410 -18.75 -14.48 1.91
CA ALA A 410 -18.56 -13.14 1.37
C ALA A 410 -17.74 -13.14 0.06
N THR A 411 -16.79 -14.06 -0.09
CA THR A 411 -16.03 -14.21 -1.33
C THR A 411 -16.96 -14.62 -2.47
N ALA A 412 -17.82 -15.61 -2.29
CA ALA A 412 -18.77 -16.09 -3.31
C ALA A 412 -19.86 -15.03 -3.63
N GLU A 413 -20.23 -14.17 -2.67
CA GLU A 413 -21.14 -13.05 -2.92
C GLU A 413 -20.48 -11.96 -3.78
N THR A 414 -19.17 -11.76 -3.64
CA THR A 414 -18.42 -10.65 -4.24
C THR A 414 -17.78 -11.03 -5.57
N ILE A 415 -17.32 -12.26 -5.72
CA ILE A 415 -16.69 -12.78 -6.96
C ILE A 415 -17.61 -13.83 -7.56
N THR A 416 -17.98 -13.63 -8.83
CA THR A 416 -18.81 -14.59 -9.58
C THR A 416 -18.00 -15.87 -9.92
N GLU A 417 -18.70 -16.96 -10.29
CA GLU A 417 -18.06 -18.23 -10.67
C GLU A 417 -17.11 -18.12 -11.88
N ASP A 418 -17.36 -17.15 -12.78
CA ASP A 418 -16.53 -16.85 -13.95
C ASP A 418 -15.50 -15.75 -13.71
N GLY A 419 -15.29 -15.34 -12.43
CA GLY A 419 -14.21 -14.51 -11.96
C GLY A 419 -14.43 -12.99 -12.03
N TRP A 420 -15.66 -12.54 -12.18
CA TRP A 420 -16.00 -11.11 -12.09
C TRP A 420 -16.12 -10.65 -10.65
N LEU A 421 -15.36 -9.61 -10.31
CA LEU A 421 -15.49 -8.87 -9.06
C LEU A 421 -16.62 -7.85 -9.19
N LYS A 422 -17.65 -7.99 -8.36
CA LYS A 422 -18.73 -7.01 -8.18
C LYS A 422 -18.23 -5.92 -7.24
N THR A 423 -17.95 -4.73 -7.79
CA THR A 423 -17.28 -3.69 -7.00
C THR A 423 -18.20 -2.96 -6.03
N GLY A 424 -19.51 -2.96 -6.32
CA GLY A 424 -20.49 -2.13 -5.63
C GLY A 424 -20.42 -0.65 -6.01
N ASP A 425 -19.52 -0.25 -6.88
CA ASP A 425 -19.44 1.11 -7.42
C ASP A 425 -20.27 1.21 -8.71
N ILE A 426 -20.94 2.34 -8.87
CA ILE A 426 -21.76 2.64 -10.04
C ILE A 426 -21.01 3.61 -10.95
N GLY A 427 -21.06 3.36 -12.25
CA GLY A 427 -20.39 4.20 -13.22
C GLY A 427 -20.99 4.13 -14.60
N VAL A 428 -20.37 4.87 -15.50
CA VAL A 428 -20.62 4.85 -16.94
C VAL A 428 -19.29 4.63 -17.66
N MET A 429 -19.33 4.00 -18.83
CA MET A 429 -18.16 3.83 -19.68
C MET A 429 -18.48 4.39 -21.07
N ASN A 430 -17.56 5.17 -21.65
CA ASN A 430 -17.71 5.68 -22.98
C ASN A 430 -17.27 4.66 -24.06
N GLU A 431 -17.41 5.01 -25.34
CA GLU A 431 -17.04 4.14 -26.47
C GLU A 431 -15.53 3.82 -26.52
N ASP A 432 -14.69 4.67 -25.95
CA ASP A 432 -13.23 4.49 -25.88
C ASP A 432 -12.78 3.69 -24.64
N GLY A 433 -13.75 3.23 -23.81
CA GLY A 433 -13.50 2.43 -22.62
C GLY A 433 -13.12 3.22 -21.37
N TYR A 434 -13.24 4.55 -21.37
CA TYR A 434 -13.03 5.36 -20.18
C TYR A 434 -14.21 5.28 -19.22
N VAL A 435 -13.91 5.01 -17.96
CA VAL A 435 -14.89 4.83 -16.89
C VAL A 435 -14.99 6.11 -16.06
N ALA A 436 -16.21 6.59 -15.85
CA ALA A 436 -16.51 7.63 -14.87
C ALA A 436 -17.36 7.03 -13.75
N ILE A 437 -16.89 7.16 -12.51
CA ILE A 437 -17.62 6.70 -11.32
C ILE A 437 -18.64 7.77 -10.98
N THR A 438 -19.90 7.38 -10.82
CA THR A 438 -20.99 8.31 -10.59
C THR A 438 -21.61 8.18 -9.21
N ASP A 439 -21.55 6.99 -8.60
CA ASP A 439 -22.19 6.72 -7.31
C ASP A 439 -21.62 5.43 -6.66
N ARG A 440 -22.13 5.10 -5.48
CA ARG A 440 -21.96 3.78 -4.84
C ARG A 440 -23.31 3.15 -4.56
N LYS A 441 -23.40 1.84 -4.80
CA LYS A 441 -24.62 1.04 -4.57
C LYS A 441 -25.06 1.06 -3.07
N LYS A 442 -24.10 1.35 -2.18
CA LYS A 442 -24.33 1.54 -0.74
C LYS A 442 -23.57 2.82 -0.33
N ASP A 443 -24.28 3.77 0.31
CA ASP A 443 -23.73 5.06 0.72
C ASP A 443 -22.47 4.89 1.59
N MET A 444 -21.35 5.37 1.07
CA MET A 444 -20.09 5.48 1.80
C MET A 444 -19.53 6.88 1.57
N PHE A 445 -19.16 7.56 2.64
CA PHE A 445 -18.51 8.87 2.55
C PHE A 445 -16.99 8.71 2.47
N ILE A 446 -16.34 9.49 1.58
CA ILE A 446 -14.89 9.57 1.50
C ILE A 446 -14.43 10.82 2.24
N VAL A 447 -13.60 10.64 3.28
CA VAL A 447 -13.02 11.75 4.04
C VAL A 447 -11.50 11.69 3.93
N GLY A 448 -10.91 12.73 3.31
CA GLY A 448 -9.45 12.82 3.16
C GLY A 448 -8.79 11.68 2.37
N GLY A 449 -9.53 11.10 1.40
CA GLY A 449 -9.05 9.97 0.59
C GLY A 449 -9.26 8.59 1.23
N PHE A 450 -10.02 8.50 2.33
CA PHE A 450 -10.35 7.26 3.03
C PHE A 450 -11.86 7.05 3.06
N ASN A 451 -12.27 5.78 2.94
CA ASN A 451 -13.65 5.37 3.17
C ASN A 451 -13.99 5.55 4.66
N ALA A 452 -15.08 6.23 4.95
CA ALA A 452 -15.60 6.47 6.30
C ALA A 452 -17.03 5.92 6.42
#